data_dccdb04c27abdeb8cbaeb002fa81d297
#
_entry.id   dccdb04c27abdeb8cbaeb002fa81d297
#
_cell.length_a   1.000
_cell.length_b   1.000
_cell.length_c   1.000
_cell.angle_alpha   90.00
_cell.angle_beta   90.00
_cell.angle_gamma   90.00
#
_symmetry.space_group_name_H-M   'P 1'
#
loop_
_entity.id
_entity.type
_entity.pdbx_description
1 polymer ?
#
loop_
_entity_poly.entity_id
_entity_poly.type
_entity_poly.pdbx_seq_one_letter_code
_entity_poly.pdbx_strand_id
1 'polypeptide(L)'
;MRSFSISLLLISILYSCNQVQKPRIAIAGLAIESSTFSPAKTLESDFKARIGEDIFSYYPFLQKDSIYREKAEWIPTIRGHAIPGGIVTREAYESLVQKTLMMLKENLPYDGLFFDIHGAMSVVGLDDPEGDFIKRIREVIGYKTIISTSMDLHGNVSFNLTKETDLITCYRMAPHEDAIESKKRAVENLLDRIENGKGKPLYKARIEIPILLPGEKTSTRIEPGKSLYAKVEPTSNNEGVVDAAIWIGYAWADEPRNHAVVVVTGDNKKSVNKSAEYLAKSFWEVRNEFVFVAPTASLEESLQLAIASKVHPYLISDMGDNPTAGGAGDVTWTLKKILERKEFKTDAGPSVIYASIPGPALVKEALKVGVGGKVSALVGAAIDNRYAPPVLLTGTVESIYKGDINAEVEVAVKVGSVHVIVTQKRKPYHLESDYTRLGLSPRKSDIVIVKIGYLVPELYDLRADWIMATTPGGVDQDLKRLPYKKIQRPMFPLDDFKTEPSLKAVMY
;
A
#
# COMPACT_ATOMS: atom_id res chain seq x y z
N MET A 1 12.23 9.31 93.69
CA MET A 1 12.89 9.20 92.40
C MET A 1 11.84 8.64 91.43
N ARG A 2 11.30 9.51 90.58
CA ARG A 2 10.31 9.12 89.52
C ARG A 2 11.02 8.99 88.23
N SER A 3 11.00 7.79 87.66
CA SER A 3 11.58 7.46 86.37
C SER A 3 10.57 7.89 85.25
N PHE A 4 10.99 8.76 84.35
CA PHE A 4 10.23 9.14 83.17
C PHE A 4 10.70 8.26 81.99
N SER A 5 9.83 7.39 81.50
CA SER A 5 10.05 6.63 80.27
C SER A 5 9.56 7.46 79.06
N ILE A 6 10.47 7.88 78.22
CA ILE A 6 10.15 8.51 76.95
C ILE A 6 9.92 7.43 75.86
N SER A 7 8.69 7.22 75.48
CA SER A 7 8.37 6.35 74.33
C SER A 7 8.62 7.12 73.03
N LEU A 8 9.64 6.72 72.27
CA LEU A 8 9.88 7.24 70.88
C LEU A 8 8.89 6.55 69.94
N LEU A 9 7.94 7.34 69.42
CA LEU A 9 7.02 6.91 68.39
C LEU A 9 7.75 7.03 67.03
N LEU A 10 8.24 5.94 66.44
CA LEU A 10 8.75 5.90 65.06
C LEU A 10 7.58 5.99 64.11
N ILE A 11 7.38 7.15 63.50
CA ILE A 11 6.48 7.33 62.37
C ILE A 11 7.24 6.87 61.10
N SER A 12 7.00 5.65 60.66
CA SER A 12 7.44 5.15 59.33
C SER A 12 6.58 5.77 58.28
N ILE A 13 7.11 6.82 57.62
CA ILE A 13 6.54 7.38 56.40
C ILE A 13 6.76 6.36 55.28
N LEU A 14 5.74 5.59 54.97
CA LEU A 14 5.69 4.77 53.78
C LEU A 14 5.60 5.72 52.56
N TYR A 15 6.73 6.04 51.97
CA TYR A 15 6.75 6.57 50.58
C TYR A 15 6.26 5.45 49.69
N SER A 16 4.95 5.42 49.43
CA SER A 16 4.41 4.66 48.28
C SER A 16 4.90 5.36 47.05
N CYS A 17 5.93 4.81 46.44
CA CYS A 17 6.32 5.17 45.10
C CYS A 17 5.17 4.71 44.17
N ASN A 18 4.20 5.56 43.91
CA ASN A 18 3.22 5.34 42.88
C ASN A 18 4.00 5.33 41.53
N GLN A 19 4.51 4.17 41.13
CA GLN A 19 4.91 3.98 39.74
C GLN A 19 3.67 4.24 38.91
N VAL A 20 3.70 5.35 38.16
CA VAL A 20 2.66 5.65 37.15
C VAL A 20 2.61 4.44 36.24
N GLN A 21 1.53 3.68 36.30
CA GLN A 21 1.36 2.50 35.44
C GLN A 21 1.38 2.95 34.00
N LYS A 22 2.26 2.36 33.19
CA LYS A 22 2.34 2.67 31.76
C LYS A 22 1.02 2.29 31.08
N PRO A 23 0.53 3.10 30.13
CA PRO A 23 -0.66 2.74 29.39
C PRO A 23 -0.45 1.45 28.59
N ARG A 24 -1.46 0.62 28.52
CA ARG A 24 -1.45 -0.66 27.81
C ARG A 24 -1.99 -0.47 26.39
N ILE A 25 -1.13 -0.60 25.38
CA ILE A 25 -1.45 -0.33 23.98
C ILE A 25 -1.24 -1.57 23.14
N ALA A 26 -2.33 -2.06 22.54
CA ALA A 26 -2.25 -3.16 21.59
C ALA A 26 -1.81 -2.67 20.19
N ILE A 27 -1.20 -3.58 19.43
CA ILE A 27 -0.89 -3.40 18.00
C ILE A 27 -1.55 -4.52 17.21
N ALA A 28 -2.36 -4.18 16.21
CA ALA A 28 -2.98 -5.13 15.30
C ALA A 28 -3.14 -4.52 13.90
N GLY A 29 -3.28 -5.37 12.88
CA GLY A 29 -3.64 -4.89 11.55
C GLY A 29 -3.33 -5.87 10.43
N LEU A 30 -4.07 -5.71 9.33
CA LEU A 30 -3.87 -6.42 8.08
C LEU A 30 -3.78 -5.40 6.95
N ALA A 31 -2.76 -5.48 6.11
CA ALA A 31 -2.52 -4.52 5.05
C ALA A 31 -2.34 -5.19 3.70
N ILE A 32 -3.12 -4.74 2.73
CA ILE A 32 -3.02 -5.11 1.32
C ILE A 32 -3.82 -4.12 0.47
N GLU A 33 -3.39 -3.93 -0.78
CA GLU A 33 -4.22 -3.45 -1.89
C GLU A 33 -4.75 -4.66 -2.68
N SER A 34 -6.06 -4.76 -2.83
CA SER A 34 -6.70 -5.90 -3.48
C SER A 34 -7.51 -5.48 -4.69
N SER A 35 -7.00 -5.72 -5.91
CA SER A 35 -7.79 -5.48 -7.12
C SER A 35 -8.91 -6.51 -7.27
N THR A 36 -10.16 -6.05 -7.35
CA THR A 36 -11.31 -6.89 -7.68
C THR A 36 -11.37 -7.25 -9.17
N PHE A 37 -10.58 -6.57 -9.99
CA PHE A 37 -10.44 -6.82 -11.43
C PHE A 37 -9.30 -7.77 -11.78
N SER A 38 -8.45 -8.13 -10.82
CA SER A 38 -7.46 -9.19 -10.96
C SER A 38 -8.11 -10.56 -10.66
N PRO A 39 -7.88 -11.61 -11.49
CA PRO A 39 -8.39 -12.95 -11.19
C PRO A 39 -7.60 -13.65 -10.08
N ALA A 40 -6.46 -13.09 -9.66
CA ALA A 40 -5.65 -13.60 -8.56
C ALA A 40 -6.46 -13.67 -7.26
N LYS A 41 -6.08 -14.60 -6.38
CA LYS A 41 -6.58 -14.68 -5.01
C LYS A 41 -5.44 -14.52 -4.03
N THR A 42 -5.70 -13.79 -2.96
CA THR A 42 -4.76 -13.64 -1.86
C THR A 42 -5.14 -14.59 -0.73
N LEU A 43 -4.19 -15.41 -0.31
CA LEU A 43 -4.33 -16.43 0.73
C LEU A 43 -3.76 -15.92 2.05
N GLU A 44 -4.03 -16.64 3.14
CA GLU A 44 -3.50 -16.33 4.47
C GLU A 44 -1.96 -16.26 4.49
N SER A 45 -1.30 -17.21 3.83
CA SER A 45 0.17 -17.27 3.76
C SER A 45 0.80 -16.05 3.07
N ASP A 46 0.07 -15.37 2.19
CA ASP A 46 0.57 -14.20 1.46
C ASP A 46 0.75 -12.99 2.37
N PHE A 47 -0.01 -12.91 3.48
CA PHE A 47 0.12 -11.84 4.46
C PHE A 47 1.42 -11.91 5.27
N LYS A 48 2.16 -13.01 5.25
CA LYS A 48 3.42 -13.17 6.01
C LYS A 48 3.29 -12.59 7.42
N ALA A 49 2.17 -12.92 8.09
CA ALA A 49 1.78 -12.31 9.36
C ALA A 49 2.85 -12.52 10.43
N ARG A 50 3.25 -11.44 11.10
CA ARG A 50 4.11 -11.45 12.27
C ARG A 50 3.28 -11.38 13.53
N ILE A 51 3.79 -11.98 14.60
CA ILE A 51 3.12 -12.10 15.90
C ILE A 51 4.11 -11.68 16.99
N GLY A 52 3.62 -11.05 18.05
CA GLY A 52 4.44 -10.69 19.19
C GLY A 52 5.58 -9.72 18.84
N GLU A 53 6.74 -9.89 19.44
CA GLU A 53 7.90 -8.99 19.30
C GLU A 53 8.34 -8.78 17.84
N ASP A 54 8.13 -9.74 16.94
CA ASP A 54 8.50 -9.60 15.51
C ASP A 54 7.77 -8.46 14.80
N ILE A 55 6.62 -8.04 15.34
CA ILE A 55 5.83 -6.92 14.80
C ILE A 55 6.62 -5.60 14.85
N PHE A 56 7.47 -5.40 15.87
CA PHE A 56 8.22 -4.15 16.01
C PHE A 56 9.23 -3.90 14.90
N SER A 57 9.62 -4.94 14.16
CA SER A 57 10.47 -4.79 12.98
C SER A 57 9.83 -3.95 11.85
N TYR A 58 8.51 -3.77 11.87
CA TYR A 58 7.81 -2.84 10.97
C TYR A 58 7.93 -1.36 11.39
N TYR A 59 8.36 -1.09 12.64
CA TYR A 59 8.32 0.24 13.22
C TYR A 59 9.69 0.66 13.77
N PRO A 60 10.55 1.33 12.95
CA PRO A 60 11.85 1.81 13.42
C PRO A 60 11.76 2.68 14.68
N PHE A 61 10.66 3.44 14.84
CA PHE A 61 10.42 4.30 15.99
C PHE A 61 9.93 3.56 17.25
N LEU A 62 9.63 2.24 17.18
CA LEU A 62 9.24 1.39 18.33
C LEU A 62 10.31 0.33 18.67
N GLN A 63 11.56 0.52 18.26
CA GLN A 63 12.66 -0.37 18.67
C GLN A 63 12.94 -0.25 20.17
N LYS A 64 13.63 -1.24 20.76
CA LYS A 64 13.80 -1.39 22.21
C LYS A 64 14.29 -0.12 22.92
N ASP A 65 15.18 0.63 22.31
CA ASP A 65 15.80 1.82 22.91
C ASP A 65 15.11 3.13 22.49
N SER A 66 13.92 3.05 21.89
CA SER A 66 13.19 4.25 21.47
C SER A 66 12.34 4.81 22.61
N ILE A 67 12.25 6.15 22.65
CA ILE A 67 11.41 6.87 23.63
C ILE A 67 9.94 6.44 23.55
N TYR A 68 9.45 6.07 22.36
CA TYR A 68 8.07 5.61 22.17
C TYR A 68 7.84 4.20 22.74
N ARG A 69 8.87 3.33 22.68
CA ARG A 69 8.80 2.00 23.28
C ARG A 69 8.67 2.06 24.80
N GLU A 70 9.32 3.04 25.41
CA GLU A 70 9.32 3.22 26.87
C GLU A 70 8.01 3.84 27.40
N LYS A 71 7.25 4.55 26.57
CA LYS A 71 6.03 5.26 26.98
C LYS A 71 4.84 4.38 27.29
N ALA A 72 4.81 3.13 26.82
CA ALA A 72 3.68 2.22 27.01
C ALA A 72 4.14 0.77 27.25
N GLU A 73 3.24 -0.03 27.84
CA GLU A 73 3.25 -1.48 27.75
C GLU A 73 2.63 -1.86 26.41
N TRP A 74 3.48 -2.14 25.42
CA TRP A 74 3.04 -2.52 24.08
C TRP A 74 2.68 -3.99 24.02
N ILE A 75 1.49 -4.29 23.52
CA ILE A 75 0.94 -5.65 23.40
C ILE A 75 0.72 -5.96 21.93
N PRO A 76 1.76 -6.41 21.22
CA PRO A 76 1.66 -6.76 19.81
C PRO A 76 0.87 -8.07 19.64
N THR A 77 -0.14 -8.06 18.77
CA THR A 77 -0.95 -9.24 18.46
C THR A 77 -0.56 -9.83 17.10
N ILE A 78 -1.24 -9.45 16.02
CA ILE A 78 -0.93 -9.84 14.64
C ILE A 78 -0.80 -8.61 13.76
N ARG A 79 0.26 -8.57 12.95
CA ARG A 79 0.41 -7.62 11.87
C ARG A 79 0.75 -8.38 10.58
N GLY A 80 -0.22 -8.46 9.67
CA GLY A 80 -0.06 -9.08 8.34
C GLY A 80 0.14 -8.01 7.25
N HIS A 81 1.03 -8.30 6.30
CA HIS A 81 1.22 -7.47 5.11
C HIS A 81 1.45 -8.36 3.90
N ALA A 82 0.53 -8.30 2.95
CA ALA A 82 0.64 -8.97 1.66
C ALA A 82 1.10 -7.98 0.57
N ILE A 83 1.86 -8.49 -0.39
CA ILE A 83 2.12 -7.74 -1.64
C ILE A 83 0.76 -7.49 -2.31
N PRO A 84 0.49 -6.28 -2.81
CA PRO A 84 -0.74 -5.98 -3.52
C PRO A 84 -1.10 -7.06 -4.54
N GLY A 85 -2.36 -7.45 -4.60
CA GLY A 85 -2.78 -8.62 -5.39
C GLY A 85 -4.26 -8.60 -5.75
N GLY A 86 -4.82 -9.78 -5.99
CA GLY A 86 -6.25 -9.96 -6.15
C GLY A 86 -7.00 -10.03 -4.82
N ILE A 87 -8.29 -10.20 -4.90
CA ILE A 87 -9.21 -10.25 -3.77
C ILE A 87 -8.82 -11.33 -2.75
N VAL A 88 -8.84 -11.01 -1.47
CA VAL A 88 -8.53 -11.93 -0.36
C VAL A 88 -9.63 -12.98 -0.25
N THR A 89 -9.27 -14.25 -0.06
CA THR A 89 -10.26 -15.30 0.17
C THR A 89 -10.96 -15.08 1.51
N ARG A 90 -12.23 -15.50 1.61
CA ARG A 90 -13.01 -15.37 2.84
C ARG A 90 -12.36 -16.14 4.00
N GLU A 91 -11.83 -17.32 3.72
CA GLU A 91 -11.16 -18.19 4.69
C GLU A 91 -9.90 -17.54 5.25
N ALA A 92 -9.08 -16.91 4.39
CA ALA A 92 -7.87 -16.20 4.82
C ALA A 92 -8.22 -15.03 5.75
N TYR A 93 -9.21 -14.23 5.37
CA TYR A 93 -9.70 -13.11 6.17
C TYR A 93 -10.21 -13.58 7.53
N GLU A 94 -11.14 -14.54 7.56
CA GLU A 94 -11.73 -15.02 8.82
C GLU A 94 -10.67 -15.64 9.74
N SER A 95 -9.74 -16.42 9.21
CA SER A 95 -8.66 -17.02 10.00
C SER A 95 -7.80 -15.95 10.68
N LEU A 96 -7.33 -14.94 9.93
CA LEU A 96 -6.47 -13.87 10.46
C LEU A 96 -7.23 -12.98 11.45
N VAL A 97 -8.47 -12.63 11.17
CA VAL A 97 -9.32 -11.84 12.06
C VAL A 97 -9.57 -12.59 13.37
N GLN A 98 -9.98 -13.85 13.32
CA GLN A 98 -10.23 -14.64 14.53
C GLN A 98 -8.99 -14.78 15.41
N LYS A 99 -7.81 -15.04 14.82
CA LYS A 99 -6.55 -15.07 15.55
C LYS A 99 -6.27 -13.74 16.24
N THR A 100 -6.47 -12.62 15.55
CA THR A 100 -6.31 -11.28 16.14
C THR A 100 -7.25 -11.07 17.33
N LEU A 101 -8.53 -11.40 17.17
CA LEU A 101 -9.53 -11.23 18.24
C LEU A 101 -9.25 -12.09 19.45
N MET A 102 -8.78 -13.33 19.27
CA MET A 102 -8.36 -14.20 20.37
C MET A 102 -7.21 -13.58 21.17
N MET A 103 -6.15 -13.14 20.49
CA MET A 103 -4.99 -12.52 21.13
C MET A 103 -5.35 -11.22 21.85
N LEU A 104 -6.25 -10.40 21.27
CA LEU A 104 -6.76 -9.21 21.94
C LEU A 104 -7.56 -9.57 23.21
N LYS A 105 -8.39 -10.60 23.15
CA LYS A 105 -9.21 -11.03 24.30
C LYS A 105 -8.38 -11.53 25.49
N GLU A 106 -7.27 -12.21 25.19
CA GLU A 106 -6.39 -12.79 26.22
C GLU A 106 -5.64 -11.75 27.06
N ASN A 107 -5.49 -10.52 26.54
CA ASN A 107 -4.64 -9.49 27.14
C ASN A 107 -5.41 -8.24 27.60
N LEU A 108 -6.72 -8.31 27.75
CA LEU A 108 -7.55 -7.19 28.25
C LEU A 108 -7.14 -6.77 29.67
N PRO A 109 -7.39 -5.51 30.08
CA PRO A 109 -7.90 -4.38 29.30
C PRO A 109 -6.81 -3.59 28.55
N TYR A 110 -7.23 -2.68 27.65
CA TYR A 110 -6.34 -1.77 26.91
C TYR A 110 -6.74 -0.32 27.10
N ASP A 111 -5.75 0.58 27.20
CA ASP A 111 -5.96 2.04 27.11
C ASP A 111 -6.01 2.49 25.65
N GLY A 112 -5.23 1.85 24.78
CA GLY A 112 -5.18 2.15 23.37
C GLY A 112 -4.99 0.94 22.46
N LEU A 113 -5.31 1.13 21.18
CA LEU A 113 -4.99 0.22 20.08
C LEU A 113 -4.41 1.03 18.90
N PHE A 114 -3.22 0.64 18.45
CA PHE A 114 -2.70 1.06 17.15
C PHE A 114 -3.13 0.04 16.10
N PHE A 115 -4.06 0.45 15.23
CA PHE A 115 -4.63 -0.36 14.16
C PHE A 115 -3.98 0.00 12.83
N ASP A 116 -2.92 -0.72 12.46
CA ASP A 116 -2.11 -0.46 11.26
C ASP A 116 -2.63 -1.27 10.07
N ILE A 117 -3.34 -0.61 9.16
CA ILE A 117 -3.94 -1.20 7.97
C ILE A 117 -3.49 -0.47 6.71
N HIS A 118 -3.82 -1.00 5.53
CA HIS A 118 -3.68 -0.26 4.27
C HIS A 118 -4.94 0.57 3.97
N GLY A 119 -6.11 -0.03 4.12
CA GLY A 119 -7.40 0.59 3.80
C GLY A 119 -7.97 0.19 2.44
N ALA A 120 -7.31 -0.70 1.68
CA ALA A 120 -7.73 -1.12 0.35
C ALA A 120 -7.87 -2.65 0.22
N MET A 121 -8.17 -3.33 1.31
CA MET A 121 -8.41 -4.77 1.31
C MET A 121 -9.80 -5.08 0.77
N SER A 122 -9.88 -5.89 -0.29
CA SER A 122 -11.12 -6.49 -0.78
C SER A 122 -11.18 -7.96 -0.38
N VAL A 123 -12.33 -8.42 0.10
CA VAL A 123 -12.55 -9.80 0.57
C VAL A 123 -13.76 -10.40 -0.13
N VAL A 124 -13.66 -11.68 -0.52
CA VAL A 124 -14.79 -12.40 -1.14
C VAL A 124 -16.02 -12.33 -0.24
N GLY A 125 -17.12 -11.75 -0.77
CA GLY A 125 -18.40 -11.63 -0.06
C GLY A 125 -18.45 -10.56 1.03
N LEU A 126 -17.48 -9.62 1.10
CA LEU A 126 -17.54 -8.44 1.96
C LEU A 126 -17.35 -7.17 1.14
N ASP A 127 -18.17 -6.17 1.38
CA ASP A 127 -18.06 -4.85 0.73
C ASP A 127 -17.26 -3.85 1.57
N ASP A 128 -16.96 -4.16 2.85
CA ASP A 128 -16.24 -3.29 3.79
C ASP A 128 -15.44 -4.13 4.82
N PRO A 129 -14.34 -4.79 4.38
CA PRO A 129 -13.58 -5.69 5.27
C PRO A 129 -12.93 -4.99 6.46
N GLU A 130 -12.36 -3.79 6.26
CA GLU A 130 -11.75 -3.05 7.36
C GLU A 130 -12.79 -2.51 8.34
N GLY A 131 -13.98 -2.12 7.86
CA GLY A 131 -15.10 -1.74 8.71
C GLY A 131 -15.65 -2.92 9.51
N ASP A 132 -15.75 -4.12 8.92
CA ASP A 132 -16.09 -5.36 9.63
C ASP A 132 -15.04 -5.70 10.68
N PHE A 133 -13.77 -5.66 10.32
CA PHE A 133 -12.67 -6.00 11.21
C PHE A 133 -12.61 -5.10 12.45
N ILE A 134 -12.66 -3.78 12.27
CA ILE A 134 -12.61 -2.85 13.39
C ILE A 134 -13.84 -2.93 14.29
N LYS A 135 -15.01 -3.20 13.73
CA LYS A 135 -16.24 -3.43 14.50
C LYS A 135 -16.09 -4.65 15.40
N ARG A 136 -15.60 -5.78 14.87
CA ARG A 136 -15.35 -7.00 15.65
C ARG A 136 -14.27 -6.79 16.71
N ILE A 137 -13.26 -5.97 16.43
CA ILE A 137 -12.28 -5.55 17.44
C ILE A 137 -12.97 -4.77 18.56
N ARG A 138 -13.86 -3.82 18.26
CA ARG A 138 -14.64 -3.05 19.25
C ARG A 138 -15.47 -3.96 20.16
N GLU A 139 -16.08 -5.01 19.62
CA GLU A 139 -16.85 -5.99 20.38
C GLU A 139 -15.98 -6.71 21.44
N VAL A 140 -14.67 -6.86 21.21
CA VAL A 140 -13.72 -7.48 22.13
C VAL A 140 -13.15 -6.48 23.13
N ILE A 141 -12.60 -5.34 22.66
CA ILE A 141 -11.86 -4.41 23.51
C ILE A 141 -12.72 -3.30 24.13
N GLY A 142 -13.97 -3.16 23.66
CA GLY A 142 -14.92 -2.17 24.13
C GLY A 142 -14.66 -0.76 23.59
N TYR A 143 -15.55 0.16 24.01
CA TYR A 143 -15.55 1.55 23.50
C TYR A 143 -14.75 2.54 24.37
N LYS A 144 -14.18 2.09 25.51
CA LYS A 144 -13.30 2.96 26.33
C LYS A 144 -11.91 3.09 25.72
N THR A 145 -11.39 2.01 25.13
CA THR A 145 -10.08 1.97 24.46
C THR A 145 -10.05 2.98 23.31
N ILE A 146 -8.98 3.79 23.23
CA ILE A 146 -8.78 4.74 22.12
C ILE A 146 -8.14 3.97 20.96
N ILE A 147 -8.76 4.02 19.78
CA ILE A 147 -8.22 3.40 18.56
C ILE A 147 -7.64 4.46 17.64
N SER A 148 -6.34 4.33 17.34
CA SER A 148 -5.65 5.12 16.33
C SER A 148 -5.28 4.24 15.15
N THR A 149 -5.59 4.67 13.93
CA THR A 149 -5.26 3.95 12.70
C THR A 149 -4.37 4.79 11.78
N SER A 150 -3.47 4.11 11.07
CA SER A 150 -2.69 4.69 9.97
C SER A 150 -2.98 3.91 8.69
N MET A 151 -3.16 4.64 7.59
CA MET A 151 -3.49 4.08 6.28
C MET A 151 -2.71 4.75 5.15
N ASP A 152 -2.63 4.03 4.04
CA ASP A 152 -2.22 4.60 2.76
C ASP A 152 -3.28 5.57 2.23
N LEU A 153 -2.85 6.59 1.47
CA LEU A 153 -3.77 7.54 0.82
C LEU A 153 -4.62 6.91 -0.29
N HIS A 154 -4.24 5.72 -0.78
CA HIS A 154 -5.05 4.91 -1.69
C HIS A 154 -6.01 3.97 -0.95
N GLY A 155 -6.39 4.26 0.28
CA GLY A 155 -7.40 3.51 1.03
C GLY A 155 -8.83 3.91 0.68
N ASN A 156 -9.76 2.95 0.74
CA ASN A 156 -11.21 3.13 0.60
C ASN A 156 -11.86 3.25 1.98
N VAL A 157 -11.96 4.48 2.49
CA VAL A 157 -12.38 4.76 3.86
C VAL A 157 -13.90 4.73 3.99
N SER A 158 -14.41 3.65 4.58
CA SER A 158 -15.85 3.45 4.78
C SER A 158 -16.42 4.29 5.94
N PHE A 159 -17.76 4.36 5.98
CA PHE A 159 -18.49 4.92 7.11
C PHE A 159 -18.17 4.16 8.42
N ASN A 160 -18.19 2.82 8.37
CA ASN A 160 -17.97 1.98 9.56
C ASN A 160 -16.53 2.15 10.08
N LEU A 161 -15.52 2.11 9.19
CA LEU A 161 -14.14 2.33 9.58
C LEU A 161 -13.96 3.70 10.27
N THR A 162 -14.55 4.76 9.69
CA THR A 162 -14.49 6.09 10.29
C THR A 162 -15.21 6.16 11.62
N LYS A 163 -16.36 5.50 11.76
CA LYS A 163 -17.16 5.52 12.98
C LYS A 163 -16.45 4.79 14.13
N GLU A 164 -15.88 3.63 13.87
CA GLU A 164 -15.34 2.75 14.90
C GLU A 164 -13.89 3.10 15.31
N THR A 165 -13.17 3.91 14.54
CA THR A 165 -11.84 4.45 14.91
C THR A 165 -11.99 5.81 15.58
N ASP A 166 -11.08 6.18 16.50
CA ASP A 166 -11.12 7.49 17.19
C ASP A 166 -10.17 8.48 16.52
N LEU A 167 -8.97 8.05 16.19
CA LEU A 167 -7.92 8.81 15.49
C LEU A 167 -7.65 8.15 14.15
N ILE A 168 -7.60 8.92 13.08
CA ILE A 168 -7.43 8.39 11.75
C ILE A 168 -6.40 9.23 10.97
N THR A 169 -5.30 8.58 10.60
CA THR A 169 -4.12 9.19 9.98
C THR A 169 -3.88 8.57 8.61
N CYS A 170 -3.43 9.38 7.67
CA CYS A 170 -3.14 8.99 6.28
C CYS A 170 -1.74 9.41 5.87
N TYR A 171 -1.13 8.70 4.94
CA TYR A 171 0.07 9.17 4.24
C TYR A 171 -0.27 10.46 3.48
N ARG A 172 0.73 11.34 3.34
CA ARG A 172 0.60 12.62 2.65
C ARG A 172 1.43 12.69 1.37
N MET A 173 2.12 11.61 1.01
CA MET A 173 3.00 11.53 -0.15
C MET A 173 2.69 10.32 -1.05
N ALA A 174 2.75 10.54 -2.34
CA ALA A 174 2.77 9.53 -3.38
C ALA A 174 3.89 9.88 -4.39
N PRO A 175 5.00 9.10 -4.46
CA PRO A 175 5.30 7.86 -3.70
C PRO A 175 5.35 8.01 -2.18
N HIS A 176 5.13 6.93 -1.44
CA HIS A 176 4.88 6.87 0.01
C HIS A 176 6.15 7.03 0.86
N GLU A 177 6.93 8.10 0.64
CA GLU A 177 8.17 8.37 1.36
C GLU A 177 7.94 8.70 2.84
N ASP A 178 6.72 9.13 3.20
CA ASP A 178 6.28 9.45 4.55
C ASP A 178 5.53 8.32 5.28
N ALA A 179 5.55 7.10 4.76
CA ALA A 179 4.77 5.99 5.35
C ALA A 179 5.14 5.73 6.83
N ILE A 180 6.43 5.73 7.17
CA ILE A 180 6.90 5.53 8.55
C ILE A 180 6.55 6.73 9.43
N GLU A 181 6.73 7.96 8.94
CA GLU A 181 6.37 9.18 9.69
C GLU A 181 4.86 9.27 9.93
N SER A 182 4.04 8.83 8.99
CA SER A 182 2.58 8.78 9.17
C SER A 182 2.14 7.76 10.22
N LYS A 183 2.78 6.59 10.26
CA LYS A 183 2.56 5.59 11.32
C LYS A 183 3.00 6.12 12.69
N LYS A 184 4.14 6.79 12.74
CA LYS A 184 4.65 7.44 13.94
C LYS A 184 3.67 8.53 14.42
N ARG A 185 3.16 9.40 13.53
CA ARG A 185 2.16 10.42 13.86
C ARG A 185 0.88 9.81 14.43
N ALA A 186 0.40 8.66 13.90
CA ALA A 186 -0.75 7.96 14.46
C ALA A 186 -0.50 7.47 15.90
N VAL A 187 0.71 6.99 16.18
CA VAL A 187 1.14 6.57 17.53
C VAL A 187 1.31 7.78 18.45
N GLU A 188 1.90 8.87 17.97
CA GLU A 188 2.05 10.12 18.74
C GLU A 188 0.70 10.71 19.15
N ASN A 189 -0.25 10.76 18.21
CA ASN A 189 -1.62 11.21 18.50
C ASN A 189 -2.29 10.32 19.57
N LEU A 190 -2.09 8.99 19.50
CA LEU A 190 -2.63 8.04 20.50
C LEU A 190 -2.02 8.29 21.88
N LEU A 191 -0.69 8.34 21.95
CA LEU A 191 0.04 8.56 23.21
C LEU A 191 -0.32 9.91 23.83
N ASP A 192 -0.36 11.00 23.05
CA ASP A 192 -0.74 12.33 23.53
C ASP A 192 -2.15 12.32 24.18
N ARG A 193 -3.10 11.62 23.55
CA ARG A 193 -4.48 11.53 24.08
C ARG A 193 -4.55 10.76 25.39
N ILE A 194 -3.75 9.73 25.55
CA ILE A 194 -3.71 8.88 26.75
C ILE A 194 -2.92 9.55 27.86
N GLU A 195 -1.65 9.92 27.60
CA GLU A 195 -0.72 10.48 28.61
C GLU A 195 -1.24 11.78 29.23
N ASN A 196 -1.88 12.64 28.43
CA ASN A 196 -2.41 13.93 28.85
C ASN A 196 -3.88 13.87 29.31
N GLY A 197 -4.46 12.67 29.44
CA GLY A 197 -5.84 12.50 29.89
C GLY A 197 -6.90 13.15 28.98
N LYS A 198 -6.55 13.43 27.72
CA LYS A 198 -7.45 14.11 26.76
C LYS A 198 -8.60 13.20 26.30
N GLY A 199 -8.45 11.88 26.43
CA GLY A 199 -9.42 10.91 25.95
C GLY A 199 -9.61 10.94 24.43
N LYS A 200 -10.74 10.47 23.94
CA LYS A 200 -11.08 10.49 22.51
C LYS A 200 -11.26 11.91 21.99
N PRO A 201 -10.93 12.20 20.70
CA PRO A 201 -11.36 13.44 20.07
C PRO A 201 -12.88 13.61 20.18
N LEU A 202 -13.33 14.83 20.45
CA LEU A 202 -14.75 15.13 20.66
C LEU A 202 -15.56 15.13 19.36
N TYR A 203 -14.91 15.40 18.23
CA TYR A 203 -15.54 15.53 16.92
C TYR A 203 -14.68 14.90 15.83
N LYS A 204 -15.38 14.34 14.86
CA LYS A 204 -14.80 13.85 13.62
C LYS A 204 -15.73 14.20 12.47
N ALA A 205 -15.19 14.81 11.42
CA ALA A 205 -15.92 15.16 10.21
C ALA A 205 -15.45 14.26 9.07
N ARG A 206 -16.38 13.65 8.34
CA ARG A 206 -16.10 12.83 7.14
C ARG A 206 -16.88 13.40 5.96
N ILE A 207 -16.20 13.55 4.82
CA ILE A 207 -16.81 13.99 3.56
C ILE A 207 -16.43 13.00 2.46
N GLU A 208 -17.43 12.46 1.80
CA GLU A 208 -17.26 11.68 0.57
C GLU A 208 -17.14 12.63 -0.62
N ILE A 209 -16.16 12.37 -1.48
CA ILE A 209 -15.95 13.15 -2.69
C ILE A 209 -16.08 12.16 -3.84
N PRO A 210 -17.03 12.34 -4.78
CA PRO A 210 -17.28 11.37 -5.84
C PRO A 210 -16.21 11.45 -6.93
N ILE A 211 -14.97 11.14 -6.54
CA ILE A 211 -13.77 11.10 -7.38
C ILE A 211 -13.18 9.70 -7.34
N LEU A 212 -12.83 9.15 -8.51
CA LEU A 212 -12.12 7.92 -8.70
C LEU A 212 -10.93 8.19 -9.64
N LEU A 213 -9.71 8.09 -9.12
CA LEU A 213 -8.48 8.32 -9.87
C LEU A 213 -7.56 7.11 -9.75
N PRO A 214 -6.91 6.67 -10.85
CA PRO A 214 -5.82 5.71 -10.72
C PRO A 214 -4.67 6.33 -9.93
N GLY A 215 -4.02 5.53 -9.07
CA GLY A 215 -2.95 5.99 -8.18
C GLY A 215 -1.83 6.71 -8.95
N GLU A 216 -1.53 6.25 -10.16
CA GLU A 216 -0.48 6.79 -11.02
C GLU A 216 -0.71 8.25 -11.49
N LYS A 217 -1.95 8.74 -11.38
CA LYS A 217 -2.28 10.16 -11.63
C LYS A 217 -2.19 11.03 -10.38
N THR A 218 -1.99 10.45 -9.21
CA THR A 218 -2.16 11.14 -7.93
C THR A 218 -0.85 11.43 -7.21
N SER A 219 0.24 11.49 -7.97
CA SER A 219 1.55 11.82 -7.40
C SER A 219 1.54 13.21 -6.76
N THR A 220 2.09 13.26 -5.54
CA THR A 220 2.29 14.52 -4.80
C THR A 220 3.58 15.25 -5.18
N ARG A 221 4.34 14.73 -6.16
CA ARG A 221 5.54 15.38 -6.72
C ARG A 221 5.20 16.42 -7.78
N ILE A 222 4.00 16.34 -8.37
CA ILE A 222 3.53 17.24 -9.45
C ILE A 222 2.16 17.84 -9.10
N GLU A 223 1.80 18.90 -9.81
CA GLU A 223 0.47 19.49 -9.70
C GLU A 223 -0.60 18.59 -10.36
N PRO A 224 -1.83 18.60 -9.84
CA PRO A 224 -2.32 19.37 -8.68
C PRO A 224 -2.09 18.65 -7.34
N GLY A 225 -1.61 17.39 -7.35
CA GLY A 225 -1.39 16.59 -6.15
C GLY A 225 -0.49 17.30 -5.13
N LYS A 226 0.61 17.92 -5.61
CA LYS A 226 1.56 18.67 -4.78
C LYS A 226 0.88 19.79 -3.98
N SER A 227 0.18 20.69 -4.64
CA SER A 227 -0.51 21.81 -3.97
C SER A 227 -1.71 21.38 -3.14
N LEU A 228 -2.42 20.32 -3.55
CA LEU A 228 -3.53 19.76 -2.77
C LEU A 228 -3.04 19.21 -1.43
N TYR A 229 -2.05 18.33 -1.44
CA TYR A 229 -1.52 17.71 -0.22
C TYR A 229 -0.74 18.69 0.66
N ALA A 230 -0.12 19.72 0.09
CA ALA A 230 0.50 20.81 0.85
C ALA A 230 -0.50 21.58 1.75
N LYS A 231 -1.82 21.45 1.53
CA LYS A 231 -2.86 22.05 2.39
C LYS A 231 -3.16 21.22 3.65
N VAL A 232 -2.78 19.93 3.68
CA VAL A 232 -3.16 18.99 4.75
C VAL A 232 -2.49 19.36 6.07
N GLU A 233 -1.18 19.56 6.08
CA GLU A 233 -0.43 19.88 7.30
C GLU A 233 -0.85 21.21 7.94
N PRO A 234 -0.94 22.33 7.20
CA PRO A 234 -1.47 23.56 7.77
C PRO A 234 -2.89 23.41 8.32
N THR A 235 -3.73 22.59 7.68
CA THR A 235 -5.09 22.30 8.15
C THR A 235 -5.07 21.50 9.45
N SER A 236 -4.15 20.54 9.61
CA SER A 236 -3.96 19.79 10.86
C SER A 236 -3.51 20.68 12.02
N ASN A 237 -2.84 21.81 11.72
CA ASN A 237 -2.36 22.79 12.72
C ASN A 237 -3.42 23.82 13.13
N ASN A 238 -4.64 23.77 12.58
CA ASN A 238 -5.72 24.63 13.01
C ASN A 238 -6.09 24.37 14.49
N GLU A 239 -6.40 25.41 15.23
CA GLU A 239 -6.79 25.29 16.63
C GLU A 239 -7.98 24.32 16.81
N GLY A 240 -7.80 23.33 17.69
CA GLY A 240 -8.79 22.31 18.01
C GLY A 240 -8.91 21.19 16.96
N VAL A 241 -8.01 21.13 15.97
CA VAL A 241 -7.81 19.99 15.09
C VAL A 241 -6.69 19.10 15.65
N VAL A 242 -6.86 17.80 15.60
CA VAL A 242 -5.84 16.80 15.98
C VAL A 242 -5.12 16.26 14.75
N ASP A 243 -5.86 15.85 13.71
CA ASP A 243 -5.31 15.45 12.44
C ASP A 243 -6.32 15.70 11.30
N ALA A 244 -5.79 15.89 10.10
CA ALA A 244 -6.56 16.04 8.87
C ALA A 244 -5.95 15.14 7.79
N ALA A 245 -6.80 14.52 6.98
CA ALA A 245 -6.35 13.56 5.98
C ALA A 245 -7.24 13.58 4.73
N ILE A 246 -6.61 13.33 3.58
CA ILE A 246 -7.25 13.12 2.28
C ILE A 246 -6.92 11.72 1.82
N TRP A 247 -7.93 10.91 1.52
CA TRP A 247 -7.81 9.66 0.79
C TRP A 247 -8.26 9.85 -0.65
N ILE A 248 -7.46 9.38 -1.58
CA ILE A 248 -7.80 9.37 -3.01
C ILE A 248 -8.72 8.20 -3.33
N GLY A 249 -8.60 7.12 -2.56
CA GLY A 249 -9.25 5.86 -2.83
C GLY A 249 -8.39 4.92 -3.68
N TYR A 250 -8.78 3.67 -3.75
CA TYR A 250 -8.13 2.64 -4.54
C TYR A 250 -9.02 2.25 -5.72
N ALA A 251 -8.72 2.80 -6.90
CA ALA A 251 -9.60 2.76 -8.06
C ALA A 251 -9.94 1.34 -8.55
N TRP A 252 -9.07 0.36 -8.34
CA TRP A 252 -9.26 -1.00 -8.85
C TRP A 252 -10.04 -1.93 -7.93
N ALA A 253 -10.85 -1.37 -7.03
CA ALA A 253 -11.82 -2.10 -6.21
C ALA A 253 -13.25 -1.71 -6.59
N ASP A 254 -14.04 -2.65 -7.11
CA ASP A 254 -15.48 -2.44 -7.36
C ASP A 254 -16.28 -2.66 -6.08
N GLU A 255 -16.26 -1.65 -5.21
CA GLU A 255 -16.90 -1.66 -3.88
C GLU A 255 -17.71 -0.36 -3.65
N PRO A 256 -18.82 -0.40 -2.87
CA PRO A 256 -19.64 0.80 -2.61
C PRO A 256 -18.87 1.94 -1.91
N ARG A 257 -17.81 1.62 -1.15
CA ARG A 257 -16.96 2.57 -0.42
C ARG A 257 -15.82 3.17 -1.25
N ASN A 258 -15.72 2.81 -2.54
CA ASN A 258 -14.63 3.28 -3.41
C ASN A 258 -14.95 4.67 -3.96
N HIS A 259 -14.41 5.67 -3.30
CA HIS A 259 -14.43 7.09 -3.65
C HIS A 259 -13.38 7.82 -2.81
N ALA A 260 -13.05 9.05 -3.19
CA ALA A 260 -12.19 9.88 -2.37
C ALA A 260 -12.89 10.32 -1.07
N VAL A 261 -12.12 10.49 0.01
CA VAL A 261 -12.63 10.85 1.33
C VAL A 261 -11.72 11.86 2.00
N VAL A 262 -12.32 12.81 2.70
CA VAL A 262 -11.63 13.66 3.69
C VAL A 262 -12.13 13.29 5.07
N VAL A 263 -11.20 13.10 6.02
CA VAL A 263 -11.54 13.02 7.45
C VAL A 263 -10.69 14.01 8.23
N VAL A 264 -11.34 14.73 9.15
CA VAL A 264 -10.69 15.61 10.11
C VAL A 264 -11.16 15.24 11.51
N THR A 265 -10.23 15.07 12.44
CA THR A 265 -10.50 14.78 13.86
C THR A 265 -10.05 15.94 14.75
N GLY A 266 -10.74 16.19 15.86
CA GLY A 266 -10.36 17.25 16.80
C GLY A 266 -11.35 17.48 17.92
N ASP A 267 -11.09 18.52 18.71
CA ASP A 267 -11.87 18.89 19.90
C ASP A 267 -12.72 20.17 19.70
N ASN A 268 -12.61 20.82 18.54
CA ASN A 268 -13.44 21.98 18.19
C ASN A 268 -14.32 21.68 16.99
N LYS A 269 -15.63 21.58 17.20
CA LYS A 269 -16.60 21.23 16.16
C LYS A 269 -16.53 22.11 14.92
N LYS A 270 -16.39 23.43 15.13
CA LYS A 270 -16.39 24.41 14.03
C LYS A 270 -15.10 24.30 13.21
N SER A 271 -13.94 24.16 13.86
CA SER A 271 -12.65 23.99 13.20
C SER A 271 -12.61 22.68 12.40
N VAL A 272 -13.04 21.57 13.00
CA VAL A 272 -13.11 20.24 12.37
C VAL A 272 -13.99 20.28 11.12
N ASN A 273 -15.22 20.84 11.22
CA ASN A 273 -16.13 20.92 10.07
C ASN A 273 -15.57 21.79 8.95
N LYS A 274 -15.10 23.02 9.26
CA LYS A 274 -14.54 23.93 8.26
C LYS A 274 -13.31 23.36 7.57
N SER A 275 -12.43 22.70 8.32
CA SER A 275 -11.22 22.07 7.80
C SER A 275 -11.55 20.95 6.83
N ALA A 276 -12.54 20.10 7.15
CA ALA A 276 -12.99 19.04 6.26
C ALA A 276 -13.61 19.60 4.97
N GLU A 277 -14.51 20.57 5.06
CA GLU A 277 -15.13 21.21 3.89
C GLU A 277 -14.10 21.92 3.01
N TYR A 278 -13.09 22.58 3.61
CA TYR A 278 -12.00 23.22 2.88
C TYR A 278 -11.18 22.23 2.05
N LEU A 279 -10.76 21.12 2.65
CA LEU A 279 -9.98 20.10 1.95
C LEU A 279 -10.80 19.39 0.87
N ALA A 280 -12.06 19.04 1.18
CA ALA A 280 -12.93 18.36 0.21
C ALA A 280 -13.23 19.24 -1.01
N LYS A 281 -13.53 20.53 -0.79
CA LYS A 281 -13.73 21.50 -1.86
C LYS A 281 -12.46 21.69 -2.70
N SER A 282 -11.30 21.83 -2.03
CA SER A 282 -10.01 21.95 -2.72
C SER A 282 -9.73 20.76 -3.63
N PHE A 283 -10.07 19.52 -3.21
CA PHE A 283 -9.89 18.35 -4.02
C PHE A 283 -10.85 18.30 -5.21
N TRP A 284 -12.13 18.60 -4.97
CA TRP A 284 -13.14 18.60 -6.03
C TRP A 284 -12.83 19.62 -7.13
N GLU A 285 -12.36 20.82 -6.76
CA GLU A 285 -12.04 21.89 -7.71
C GLU A 285 -10.95 21.50 -8.71
N VAL A 286 -9.91 20.78 -8.25
CA VAL A 286 -8.77 20.40 -9.09
C VAL A 286 -8.91 19.02 -9.76
N ARG A 287 -10.06 18.34 -9.65
CA ARG A 287 -10.26 16.97 -10.11
C ARG A 287 -9.91 16.72 -11.59
N ASN A 288 -10.07 17.73 -12.46
CA ASN A 288 -9.79 17.65 -13.89
C ASN A 288 -8.30 17.87 -14.24
N GLU A 289 -7.48 18.28 -13.28
CA GLU A 289 -6.09 18.68 -13.50
C GLU A 289 -5.10 17.51 -13.26
N PHE A 290 -5.58 16.39 -12.67
CA PHE A 290 -4.74 15.25 -12.39
C PHE A 290 -4.23 14.56 -13.66
N VAL A 291 -2.91 14.47 -13.78
CA VAL A 291 -2.20 13.90 -14.93
C VAL A 291 -1.22 12.82 -14.47
N PHE A 292 -0.77 11.98 -15.38
CA PHE A 292 0.32 11.06 -15.10
C PHE A 292 1.64 11.81 -14.89
N VAL A 293 2.53 11.23 -14.08
CA VAL A 293 3.83 11.86 -13.72
C VAL A 293 4.87 11.83 -14.84
N ALA A 294 4.61 11.09 -15.91
CA ALA A 294 5.43 10.99 -17.10
C ALA A 294 4.55 10.92 -18.35
N PRO A 295 5.09 11.12 -19.54
CA PRO A 295 4.37 10.89 -20.78
C PRO A 295 3.76 9.49 -20.82
N THR A 296 2.56 9.37 -21.38
CA THR A 296 1.85 8.10 -21.56
C THR A 296 1.61 7.83 -23.04
N ALA A 297 1.75 6.58 -23.45
CA ALA A 297 1.45 6.14 -24.80
C ALA A 297 0.99 4.67 -24.81
N SER A 298 0.58 4.17 -25.98
CA SER A 298 0.44 2.74 -26.20
C SER A 298 1.80 2.03 -26.06
N LEU A 299 1.82 0.72 -25.82
CA LEU A 299 3.08 -0.03 -25.78
C LEU A 299 3.85 0.09 -27.09
N GLU A 300 3.15 0.06 -28.22
CA GLU A 300 3.77 0.15 -29.55
C GLU A 300 4.51 1.49 -29.74
N GLU A 301 3.86 2.59 -29.41
CA GLU A 301 4.47 3.94 -29.46
C GLU A 301 5.61 4.07 -28.44
N SER A 302 5.45 3.52 -27.24
CA SER A 302 6.48 3.53 -26.20
C SER A 302 7.75 2.79 -26.65
N LEU A 303 7.60 1.64 -27.29
CA LEU A 303 8.72 0.88 -27.86
C LEU A 303 9.37 1.62 -29.05
N GLN A 304 8.59 2.28 -29.93
CA GLN A 304 9.15 3.08 -31.02
C GLN A 304 9.98 4.25 -30.50
N LEU A 305 9.48 4.96 -29.47
CA LEU A 305 10.19 6.07 -28.84
C LEU A 305 11.49 5.60 -28.16
N ALA A 306 11.42 4.48 -27.42
CA ALA A 306 12.58 3.93 -26.74
C ALA A 306 13.66 3.44 -27.70
N ILE A 307 13.29 2.77 -28.81
CA ILE A 307 14.23 2.31 -29.85
C ILE A 307 14.88 3.51 -30.58
N ALA A 308 14.15 4.59 -30.79
CA ALA A 308 14.66 5.79 -31.45
C ALA A 308 15.46 6.71 -30.51
N SER A 309 15.41 6.47 -29.21
CA SER A 309 16.08 7.29 -28.18
C SER A 309 17.60 7.26 -28.35
N LYS A 310 18.24 8.38 -28.05
CA LYS A 310 19.71 8.51 -27.98
C LYS A 310 20.23 8.51 -26.54
N VAL A 311 19.31 8.46 -25.56
CA VAL A 311 19.66 8.44 -24.13
C VAL A 311 19.19 7.13 -23.52
N HIS A 312 20.04 6.52 -22.70
CA HIS A 312 19.84 5.19 -22.13
C HIS A 312 20.22 5.17 -20.64
N PRO A 313 19.55 4.35 -19.81
CA PRO A 313 18.44 3.48 -20.15
C PRO A 313 17.14 4.25 -20.35
N TYR A 314 16.35 3.83 -21.34
CA TYR A 314 14.98 4.28 -21.51
C TYR A 314 14.05 3.35 -20.75
N LEU A 315 13.34 3.84 -19.72
CA LEU A 315 12.44 3.03 -18.93
C LEU A 315 11.03 3.05 -19.51
N ILE A 316 10.38 1.88 -19.55
CA ILE A 316 8.98 1.73 -19.90
C ILE A 316 8.24 1.10 -18.73
N SER A 317 7.26 1.82 -18.17
CA SER A 317 6.33 1.25 -17.20
C SER A 317 5.25 0.44 -17.91
N ASP A 318 5.19 -0.87 -17.67
CA ASP A 318 4.08 -1.76 -18.06
C ASP A 318 3.00 -1.67 -16.99
N MET A 319 2.07 -0.69 -17.14
CA MET A 319 1.21 -0.26 -16.04
C MET A 319 0.06 -1.21 -15.70
N GLY A 320 -0.55 -1.86 -16.72
CA GLY A 320 -1.82 -2.57 -16.52
C GLY A 320 -1.73 -3.83 -15.67
N ASP A 321 -0.54 -4.45 -15.61
CA ASP A 321 -0.30 -5.64 -14.79
C ASP A 321 0.73 -5.39 -13.67
N ASN A 322 0.69 -4.19 -13.10
CA ASN A 322 1.55 -3.77 -12.00
C ASN A 322 1.32 -4.63 -10.74
N PRO A 323 2.30 -5.46 -10.29
CA PRO A 323 2.16 -6.30 -9.11
C PRO A 323 2.16 -5.52 -7.78
N THR A 324 2.49 -4.24 -7.78
CA THR A 324 2.46 -3.38 -6.60
C THR A 324 1.22 -2.51 -6.49
N ALA A 325 0.28 -2.66 -7.46
CA ALA A 325 -1.03 -2.05 -7.41
C ALA A 325 -2.16 -3.10 -7.50
N GLY A 326 -1.87 -4.41 -7.39
CA GLY A 326 -2.87 -5.49 -7.40
C GLY A 326 -2.93 -6.31 -8.68
N GLY A 327 -2.11 -6.03 -9.69
CA GLY A 327 -1.98 -6.84 -10.91
C GLY A 327 -1.51 -8.27 -10.59
N ALA A 328 -1.92 -9.22 -11.44
CA ALA A 328 -1.49 -10.62 -11.31
C ALA A 328 0.03 -10.78 -11.48
N GLY A 329 0.67 -9.86 -12.20
CA GLY A 329 2.10 -9.88 -12.49
C GLY A 329 2.50 -10.92 -13.54
N ASP A 330 1.53 -11.67 -14.07
CA ASP A 330 1.78 -12.78 -14.99
C ASP A 330 1.15 -12.60 -16.39
N VAL A 331 0.55 -11.46 -16.69
CA VAL A 331 0.05 -11.12 -18.01
C VAL A 331 1.19 -11.09 -19.02
N THR A 332 1.06 -11.88 -20.07
CA THR A 332 2.09 -12.09 -21.08
C THR A 332 2.01 -11.11 -22.26
N TRP A 333 0.99 -10.26 -22.29
CA TRP A 333 0.68 -9.41 -23.46
C TRP A 333 1.88 -8.55 -23.90
N THR A 334 2.53 -7.86 -22.97
CA THR A 334 3.71 -7.03 -23.23
C THR A 334 4.90 -7.88 -23.69
N LEU A 335 5.21 -8.98 -22.99
CA LEU A 335 6.31 -9.89 -23.34
C LEU A 335 6.14 -10.44 -24.76
N LYS A 336 4.92 -10.89 -25.10
CA LYS A 336 4.61 -11.38 -26.44
C LYS A 336 4.91 -10.34 -27.50
N LYS A 337 4.45 -9.09 -27.31
CA LYS A 337 4.69 -7.97 -28.24
C LYS A 337 6.18 -7.67 -28.44
N ILE A 338 6.96 -7.68 -27.35
CA ILE A 338 8.42 -7.47 -27.40
C ILE A 338 9.07 -8.59 -28.24
N LEU A 339 8.76 -9.86 -27.95
CA LEU A 339 9.36 -11.01 -28.63
C LEU A 339 8.94 -11.16 -30.11
N GLU A 340 7.83 -10.55 -30.55
CA GLU A 340 7.38 -10.52 -31.95
C GLU A 340 8.16 -9.50 -32.78
N ARG A 341 8.77 -8.47 -32.18
CA ARG A 341 9.44 -7.39 -32.92
C ARG A 341 10.76 -7.82 -33.55
N LYS A 342 10.94 -7.46 -34.80
CA LYS A 342 12.14 -7.81 -35.60
C LYS A 342 13.43 -7.19 -35.04
N GLU A 343 13.33 -6.01 -34.41
CA GLU A 343 14.45 -5.26 -33.84
C GLU A 343 15.13 -6.01 -32.70
N PHE A 344 14.43 -6.93 -32.04
CA PHE A 344 14.94 -7.67 -30.89
C PHE A 344 15.28 -9.16 -31.18
N LYS A 345 15.15 -9.59 -32.46
CA LYS A 345 15.36 -11.02 -32.83
C LYS A 345 16.80 -11.49 -32.76
N THR A 346 17.76 -10.57 -32.83
CA THR A 346 19.19 -10.90 -32.87
C THR A 346 19.95 -10.13 -31.80
N ASP A 347 21.14 -10.63 -31.45
CA ASP A 347 22.03 -10.00 -30.45
C ASP A 347 22.50 -8.59 -30.85
N ALA A 348 22.36 -8.23 -32.14
CA ALA A 348 22.73 -6.90 -32.65
C ALA A 348 21.63 -5.84 -32.43
N GLY A 349 20.45 -6.23 -31.95
CA GLY A 349 19.39 -5.31 -31.63
C GLY A 349 19.63 -4.53 -30.33
N PRO A 350 18.82 -3.48 -30.05
CA PRO A 350 18.88 -2.79 -28.77
C PRO A 350 18.69 -3.77 -27.61
N SER A 351 19.49 -3.62 -26.58
CA SER A 351 19.41 -4.47 -25.38
C SER A 351 18.18 -4.12 -24.56
N VAL A 352 17.36 -5.11 -24.27
CA VAL A 352 16.11 -4.97 -23.50
C VAL A 352 16.14 -5.83 -22.26
N ILE A 353 15.89 -5.27 -21.09
CA ILE A 353 15.56 -6.04 -19.88
C ILE A 353 14.06 -6.01 -19.67
N TYR A 354 13.41 -7.18 -19.59
CA TYR A 354 11.99 -7.31 -19.21
C TYR A 354 11.84 -7.92 -17.82
N ALA A 355 11.29 -7.17 -16.89
CA ALA A 355 11.16 -7.53 -15.48
C ALA A 355 9.69 -7.39 -14.99
N SER A 356 9.02 -8.48 -14.68
CA SER A 356 9.38 -9.89 -14.82
C SER A 356 8.16 -10.73 -15.22
N ILE A 357 8.32 -12.03 -15.34
CA ILE A 357 7.21 -12.95 -15.61
C ILE A 357 7.37 -14.25 -14.77
N PRO A 358 6.36 -14.70 -14.02
CA PRO A 358 6.35 -16.00 -13.38
C PRO A 358 6.38 -17.13 -14.42
N GLY A 359 7.24 -18.12 -14.22
CA GLY A 359 7.40 -19.28 -15.10
C GLY A 359 8.01 -20.50 -14.38
N PRO A 360 7.30 -21.12 -13.41
CA PRO A 360 7.85 -22.21 -12.61
C PRO A 360 8.39 -23.39 -13.44
N ALA A 361 7.74 -23.70 -14.58
CA ALA A 361 8.19 -24.76 -15.47
C ALA A 361 9.57 -24.44 -16.08
N LEU A 362 9.76 -23.20 -16.55
CA LEU A 362 11.03 -22.74 -17.11
C LEU A 362 12.11 -22.66 -16.03
N VAL A 363 11.79 -22.18 -14.84
CA VAL A 363 12.72 -22.14 -13.71
C VAL A 363 13.21 -23.57 -13.37
N LYS A 364 12.30 -24.55 -13.33
CA LYS A 364 12.65 -25.94 -13.10
C LYS A 364 13.59 -26.51 -14.19
N GLU A 365 13.36 -26.16 -15.44
CA GLU A 365 14.22 -26.54 -16.55
C GLU A 365 15.60 -25.86 -16.45
N ALA A 366 15.64 -24.55 -16.19
CA ALA A 366 16.87 -23.80 -16.02
C ALA A 366 17.76 -24.36 -14.89
N LEU A 367 17.15 -24.78 -13.78
CA LEU A 367 17.86 -25.39 -12.65
C LEU A 367 18.52 -26.73 -13.04
N LYS A 368 17.99 -27.45 -14.06
CA LYS A 368 18.58 -28.72 -14.55
C LYS A 368 19.72 -28.48 -15.52
N VAL A 369 19.54 -27.52 -16.46
CA VAL A 369 20.54 -27.30 -17.51
C VAL A 369 21.68 -26.39 -17.07
N GLY A 370 21.45 -25.54 -16.06
CA GLY A 370 22.42 -24.57 -15.54
C GLY A 370 22.64 -23.39 -16.47
N VAL A 371 23.55 -22.49 -16.03
CA VAL A 371 23.95 -21.30 -16.81
C VAL A 371 24.63 -21.71 -18.11
N GLY A 372 24.30 -21.07 -19.22
CA GLY A 372 24.72 -21.40 -20.58
C GLY A 372 23.81 -22.47 -21.26
N GLY A 373 22.96 -23.13 -20.48
CA GLY A 373 22.04 -24.14 -21.02
C GLY A 373 20.88 -23.53 -21.81
N LYS A 374 20.30 -24.30 -22.73
CA LYS A 374 19.09 -23.91 -23.47
C LYS A 374 17.85 -24.36 -22.72
N VAL A 375 16.84 -23.51 -22.72
CA VAL A 375 15.51 -23.77 -22.12
C VAL A 375 14.39 -23.45 -23.11
N SER A 376 13.27 -24.19 -22.98
CA SER A 376 12.07 -23.96 -23.80
C SER A 376 10.81 -24.38 -23.04
N ALA A 377 10.16 -23.44 -22.37
CA ALA A 377 8.96 -23.72 -21.59
C ALA A 377 7.97 -22.54 -21.61
N LEU A 378 6.71 -22.83 -21.25
CA LEU A 378 5.67 -21.83 -21.13
C LEU A 378 5.90 -20.96 -19.88
N VAL A 379 5.72 -19.63 -20.02
CA VAL A 379 5.79 -18.65 -18.94
C VAL A 379 4.55 -17.76 -18.93
N GLY A 380 4.17 -17.30 -17.75
CA GLY A 380 3.06 -16.35 -17.52
C GLY A 380 1.68 -16.89 -17.81
N ALA A 381 0.68 -16.04 -17.70
CA ALA A 381 -0.74 -16.25 -17.98
C ALA A 381 -1.35 -17.51 -17.30
N ALA A 382 -0.79 -17.92 -16.17
CA ALA A 382 -1.35 -18.99 -15.33
C ALA A 382 -2.51 -18.46 -14.47
N ILE A 383 -2.44 -17.20 -14.08
CA ILE A 383 -3.44 -16.50 -13.28
C ILE A 383 -4.31 -15.63 -14.16
N ASP A 384 -3.70 -14.73 -14.96
CA ASP A 384 -4.44 -13.81 -15.84
C ASP A 384 -4.12 -14.04 -17.31
N ASN A 385 -4.93 -14.87 -17.95
CA ASN A 385 -4.82 -15.22 -19.38
C ASN A 385 -5.81 -14.44 -20.28
N ARG A 386 -6.53 -13.45 -19.74
CA ARG A 386 -7.58 -12.71 -20.46
C ARG A 386 -7.05 -11.87 -21.62
N TYR A 387 -5.80 -11.43 -21.54
CA TYR A 387 -5.21 -10.50 -22.52
C TYR A 387 -4.26 -11.17 -23.50
N ALA A 388 -3.61 -12.28 -23.10
CA ALA A 388 -2.77 -13.09 -23.97
C ALA A 388 -2.56 -14.49 -23.36
N PRO A 389 -2.36 -15.54 -24.19
CA PRO A 389 -2.06 -16.89 -23.69
C PRO A 389 -0.63 -16.94 -23.12
N PRO A 390 -0.27 -18.02 -22.40
CA PRO A 390 1.11 -18.30 -22.02
C PRO A 390 2.08 -18.22 -23.21
N VAL A 391 3.28 -17.71 -22.98
CA VAL A 391 4.33 -17.56 -24.01
C VAL A 391 5.31 -18.72 -23.90
N LEU A 392 5.56 -19.42 -25.02
CA LEU A 392 6.67 -20.36 -25.11
C LEU A 392 7.98 -19.56 -25.21
N LEU A 393 8.73 -19.49 -24.11
CA LEU A 393 10.01 -18.81 -24.04
C LEU A 393 11.13 -19.78 -24.32
N THR A 394 11.84 -19.59 -25.45
CA THR A 394 12.99 -20.39 -25.82
C THR A 394 14.23 -19.50 -25.84
N GLY A 395 15.25 -19.86 -25.06
CA GLY A 395 16.44 -19.02 -24.94
C GLY A 395 17.60 -19.71 -24.23
N THR A 396 18.60 -18.92 -23.87
CA THR A 396 19.79 -19.36 -23.14
C THR A 396 19.72 -18.82 -21.70
N VAL A 397 19.97 -19.64 -20.71
CA VAL A 397 20.08 -19.23 -19.32
C VAL A 397 21.35 -18.42 -19.12
N GLU A 398 21.23 -17.16 -18.74
CA GLU A 398 22.39 -16.28 -18.46
C GLU A 398 22.79 -16.31 -17.00
N SER A 399 21.79 -16.38 -16.10
CA SER A 399 22.05 -16.45 -14.66
C SER A 399 20.88 -17.08 -13.91
N ILE A 400 21.18 -17.55 -12.70
CA ILE A 400 20.22 -18.13 -11.75
C ILE A 400 20.53 -17.56 -10.37
N TYR A 401 19.53 -16.99 -9.72
CA TYR A 401 19.61 -16.53 -8.33
C TYR A 401 18.60 -17.28 -7.47
N LYS A 402 18.99 -17.70 -6.26
CA LYS A 402 18.13 -18.42 -5.30
C LYS A 402 18.08 -17.68 -3.98
N GLY A 403 16.92 -17.76 -3.30
CA GLY A 403 16.77 -17.23 -1.95
C GLY A 403 16.13 -15.83 -1.90
N ASP A 404 15.54 -15.34 -2.99
CA ASP A 404 14.71 -14.14 -2.91
C ASP A 404 13.45 -14.42 -2.09
N ILE A 405 13.10 -13.52 -1.18
CA ILE A 405 11.99 -13.69 -0.26
C ILE A 405 10.61 -13.76 -0.95
N ASN A 406 10.48 -13.20 -2.15
CA ASN A 406 9.24 -13.17 -2.92
C ASN A 406 9.28 -14.13 -4.10
N ALA A 407 10.30 -14.02 -4.95
CA ALA A 407 10.45 -14.84 -6.16
C ALA A 407 10.90 -16.28 -5.89
N GLU A 408 11.57 -16.56 -4.76
CA GLU A 408 12.27 -17.78 -4.39
C GLU A 408 13.44 -18.10 -5.32
N VAL A 409 13.20 -18.23 -6.63
CA VAL A 409 14.20 -18.42 -7.67
C VAL A 409 13.95 -17.46 -8.82
N GLU A 410 15.00 -16.86 -9.31
CA GLU A 410 15.01 -15.93 -10.44
C GLU A 410 16.01 -16.42 -11.49
N VAL A 411 15.62 -16.33 -12.75
CA VAL A 411 16.41 -16.77 -13.90
C VAL A 411 16.41 -15.67 -14.96
N ALA A 412 17.58 -15.23 -15.41
CA ALA A 412 17.68 -14.42 -16.61
C ALA A 412 17.83 -15.32 -17.83
N VAL A 413 16.96 -15.14 -18.82
CA VAL A 413 16.95 -15.89 -20.07
C VAL A 413 17.13 -14.94 -21.24
N LYS A 414 18.15 -15.19 -22.06
CA LYS A 414 18.43 -14.39 -23.26
C LYS A 414 17.68 -14.95 -24.47
N VAL A 415 16.95 -14.04 -25.17
CA VAL A 415 16.24 -14.33 -26.40
C VAL A 415 16.51 -13.20 -27.40
N GLY A 416 17.42 -13.39 -28.35
CA GLY A 416 17.96 -12.30 -29.17
C GLY A 416 18.60 -11.23 -28.30
N SER A 417 18.21 -9.95 -28.43
CA SER A 417 18.70 -8.86 -27.57
C SER A 417 17.86 -8.65 -26.31
N VAL A 418 16.87 -9.53 -26.04
CA VAL A 418 15.99 -9.41 -24.86
C VAL A 418 16.49 -10.31 -23.73
N HIS A 419 16.68 -9.73 -22.55
CA HIS A 419 16.95 -10.41 -21.28
C HIS A 419 15.64 -10.50 -20.49
N VAL A 420 15.01 -11.68 -20.49
CA VAL A 420 13.75 -11.92 -19.78
C VAL A 420 14.02 -12.45 -18.40
N ILE A 421 13.58 -11.75 -17.37
CA ILE A 421 13.64 -12.25 -16.00
C ILE A 421 12.41 -13.12 -15.75
N VAL A 422 12.65 -14.43 -15.53
CA VAL A 422 11.64 -15.42 -15.20
C VAL A 422 11.75 -15.82 -13.74
N THR A 423 10.63 -15.82 -13.01
CA THR A 423 10.61 -16.07 -11.57
C THR A 423 9.82 -17.31 -11.20
N GLN A 424 10.15 -17.95 -10.08
CA GLN A 424 9.37 -19.06 -9.53
C GLN A 424 8.01 -18.58 -9.04
N LYS A 425 7.99 -17.44 -8.35
CA LYS A 425 6.77 -16.75 -7.86
C LYS A 425 6.77 -15.29 -8.29
N ARG A 426 5.61 -14.66 -8.26
CA ARG A 426 5.41 -13.25 -8.55
C ARG A 426 6.29 -12.34 -7.67
N LYS A 427 6.95 -11.37 -8.29
CA LYS A 427 7.80 -10.39 -7.61
C LYS A 427 7.79 -9.04 -8.35
N PRO A 428 7.67 -7.91 -7.65
CA PRO A 428 7.98 -6.58 -8.21
C PRO A 428 9.50 -6.36 -8.29
N TYR A 429 9.96 -5.62 -9.31
CA TYR A 429 11.37 -5.28 -9.53
C TYR A 429 11.57 -3.78 -9.32
N HIS A 430 11.98 -3.40 -8.12
CA HIS A 430 12.04 -2.01 -7.66
C HIS A 430 13.45 -1.49 -7.42
N LEU A 431 14.41 -2.39 -7.17
CA LEU A 431 15.77 -2.03 -6.77
C LEU A 431 16.75 -2.38 -7.87
N GLU A 432 17.80 -1.59 -8.07
CA GLU A 432 18.88 -1.90 -9.00
C GLU A 432 19.56 -3.24 -8.66
N SER A 433 19.62 -3.57 -7.36
CA SER A 433 20.13 -4.86 -6.87
C SER A 433 19.31 -6.07 -7.35
N ASP A 434 18.01 -5.90 -7.68
CA ASP A 434 17.17 -6.96 -8.24
C ASP A 434 17.68 -7.42 -9.61
N TYR A 435 18.32 -6.54 -10.35
CA TYR A 435 18.87 -6.81 -11.67
C TYR A 435 20.35 -7.23 -11.58
N THR A 436 21.15 -6.51 -10.80
CA THR A 436 22.62 -6.73 -10.74
C THR A 436 22.98 -8.08 -10.14
N ARG A 437 22.19 -8.63 -9.20
CA ARG A 437 22.40 -9.99 -8.69
C ARG A 437 22.16 -11.08 -9.74
N LEU A 438 21.43 -10.76 -10.82
CA LEU A 438 21.28 -11.62 -12.00
C LEU A 438 22.33 -11.31 -13.07
N GLY A 439 23.35 -10.51 -12.78
CA GLY A 439 24.37 -10.10 -13.74
C GLY A 439 23.87 -9.13 -14.81
N LEU A 440 22.62 -8.64 -14.69
CA LEU A 440 22.07 -7.64 -15.61
C LEU A 440 22.42 -6.23 -15.15
N SER A 441 22.69 -5.33 -16.10
CA SER A 441 23.00 -3.94 -15.81
C SER A 441 21.95 -3.02 -16.42
N PRO A 442 20.92 -2.60 -15.66
CA PRO A 442 19.88 -1.73 -16.19
C PRO A 442 20.45 -0.39 -16.68
N ARG A 443 21.48 0.15 -16.04
CA ARG A 443 22.14 1.41 -16.46
C ARG A 443 22.87 1.33 -17.81
N LYS A 444 23.20 0.13 -18.27
CA LYS A 444 23.91 -0.12 -19.55
C LYS A 444 22.99 -0.67 -20.64
N SER A 445 21.76 -1.00 -20.29
CA SER A 445 20.78 -1.48 -21.25
C SER A 445 20.13 -0.31 -21.99
N ASP A 446 19.76 -0.54 -23.26
CA ASP A 446 19.07 0.49 -24.02
C ASP A 446 17.66 0.72 -23.48
N ILE A 447 16.94 -0.37 -23.17
CA ILE A 447 15.55 -0.33 -22.71
C ILE A 447 15.38 -1.22 -21.48
N VAL A 448 14.66 -0.70 -20.47
CA VAL A 448 14.25 -1.47 -19.29
C VAL A 448 12.74 -1.38 -19.17
N ILE A 449 12.07 -2.52 -19.23
CA ILE A 449 10.60 -2.61 -19.12
C ILE A 449 10.27 -3.25 -17.78
N VAL A 450 9.50 -2.54 -16.96
CA VAL A 450 9.14 -2.95 -15.60
C VAL A 450 7.63 -2.92 -15.44
N LYS A 451 7.06 -3.97 -14.85
CA LYS A 451 5.65 -3.99 -14.43
C LYS A 451 5.48 -3.09 -13.20
N ILE A 452 5.21 -1.84 -13.44
CA ILE A 452 5.08 -0.78 -12.42
C ILE A 452 4.20 0.35 -12.97
N GLY A 453 3.63 1.16 -12.09
CA GLY A 453 3.03 2.42 -12.46
C GLY A 453 4.07 3.55 -12.52
N TYR A 454 4.02 4.50 -11.58
CA TYR A 454 5.10 5.48 -11.43
C TYR A 454 6.35 4.83 -10.84
N LEU A 455 7.53 5.34 -11.24
CA LEU A 455 8.80 4.80 -10.77
C LEU A 455 9.04 5.13 -9.30
N VAL A 456 9.46 4.11 -8.54
CA VAL A 456 10.01 4.28 -7.19
C VAL A 456 11.34 5.06 -7.26
N PRO A 457 11.80 5.69 -6.16
CA PRO A 457 12.96 6.58 -6.18
C PRO A 457 14.18 5.99 -6.89
N GLU A 458 14.56 4.75 -6.61
CA GLU A 458 15.78 4.14 -7.16
C GLU A 458 15.68 3.90 -8.69
N LEU A 459 14.52 3.47 -9.19
CA LEU A 459 14.30 3.35 -10.64
C LEU A 459 14.17 4.73 -11.30
N TYR A 460 13.62 5.71 -10.59
CA TYR A 460 13.56 7.08 -11.07
C TYR A 460 14.95 7.68 -11.25
N ASP A 461 15.88 7.43 -10.33
CA ASP A 461 17.26 7.91 -10.40
C ASP A 461 18.10 7.16 -11.44
N LEU A 462 17.71 5.93 -11.76
CA LEU A 462 18.38 5.08 -12.74
C LEU A 462 18.10 5.50 -14.18
N ARG A 463 16.91 6.06 -14.47
CA ARG A 463 16.47 6.37 -15.82
C ARG A 463 17.25 7.52 -16.48
N ALA A 464 17.53 7.42 -17.78
CA ALA A 464 17.87 8.59 -18.60
C ALA A 464 16.61 9.24 -19.19
N ASP A 465 15.60 8.41 -19.56
CA ASP A 465 14.27 8.85 -19.98
C ASP A 465 13.21 7.82 -19.56
N TRP A 466 11.92 8.18 -19.62
CA TRP A 466 10.84 7.34 -19.10
C TRP A 466 9.51 7.63 -19.77
N ILE A 467 8.77 6.55 -20.09
CA ILE A 467 7.39 6.60 -20.57
C ILE A 467 6.52 5.56 -19.84
N MET A 468 5.26 5.90 -19.64
CA MET A 468 4.26 5.03 -19.00
C MET A 468 3.38 4.41 -20.09
N ALA A 469 3.55 3.11 -20.35
CA ALA A 469 2.78 2.39 -21.35
C ALA A 469 1.41 1.96 -20.80
N THR A 470 0.32 2.37 -21.45
CA THR A 470 -1.07 2.02 -21.12
C THR A 470 -1.42 0.62 -21.60
N THR A 471 -0.92 -0.38 -20.88
CA THR A 471 -1.10 -1.80 -21.17
C THR A 471 -2.36 -2.37 -20.50
N PRO A 472 -2.93 -3.49 -20.99
CA PRO A 472 -4.05 -4.13 -20.33
C PRO A 472 -3.61 -4.96 -19.11
N GLY A 473 -4.51 -5.08 -18.11
CA GLY A 473 -4.28 -5.90 -16.91
C GLY A 473 -5.34 -5.68 -15.83
N GLY A 474 -5.12 -6.30 -14.68
CA GLY A 474 -6.01 -6.19 -13.52
C GLY A 474 -6.03 -4.82 -12.84
N VAL A 475 -5.09 -3.93 -13.22
CA VAL A 475 -4.99 -2.54 -12.75
C VAL A 475 -4.88 -1.57 -13.93
N ASP A 476 -5.78 -1.74 -14.88
CA ASP A 476 -5.87 -0.90 -16.08
C ASP A 476 -6.04 0.57 -15.71
N GLN A 477 -5.24 1.43 -16.31
CA GLN A 477 -5.22 2.87 -16.03
C GLN A 477 -6.38 3.62 -16.70
N ASP A 478 -6.98 3.05 -17.74
CA ASP A 478 -8.23 3.55 -18.32
C ASP A 478 -9.43 2.97 -17.56
N LEU A 479 -9.85 3.66 -16.52
CA LEU A 479 -10.94 3.23 -15.65
C LEU A 479 -12.27 3.00 -16.39
N LYS A 480 -12.47 3.61 -17.58
CA LYS A 480 -13.67 3.41 -18.38
C LYS A 480 -13.75 2.01 -19.01
N ARG A 481 -12.61 1.31 -19.13
CA ARG A 481 -12.55 -0.07 -19.61
C ARG A 481 -12.89 -1.10 -18.53
N LEU A 482 -12.91 -0.68 -17.26
CA LEU A 482 -13.18 -1.57 -16.13
C LEU A 482 -14.69 -1.73 -15.90
N PRO A 483 -15.19 -2.97 -15.68
CA PRO A 483 -16.63 -3.25 -15.58
C PRO A 483 -17.19 -2.98 -14.17
N TYR A 484 -17.13 -1.73 -13.69
CA TYR A 484 -17.69 -1.35 -12.40
C TYR A 484 -19.20 -1.61 -12.30
N LYS A 485 -19.64 -2.21 -11.18
CA LYS A 485 -21.04 -2.54 -10.88
C LYS A 485 -21.50 -2.06 -9.51
N LYS A 486 -20.58 -1.92 -8.53
CA LYS A 486 -20.91 -1.65 -7.13
C LYS A 486 -20.57 -0.23 -6.67
N ILE A 487 -19.64 0.47 -7.35
CA ILE A 487 -19.30 1.85 -7.01
C ILE A 487 -20.54 2.74 -7.05
N GLN A 488 -20.60 3.72 -6.16
CA GLN A 488 -21.69 4.70 -6.16
C GLN A 488 -21.57 5.62 -7.38
N ARG A 489 -22.73 6.01 -7.94
CA ARG A 489 -22.79 6.89 -9.11
C ARG A 489 -23.65 8.13 -8.78
N PRO A 490 -23.41 9.33 -9.39
CA PRO A 490 -22.37 9.62 -10.36
C PRO A 490 -20.97 9.67 -9.75
N MET A 491 -19.94 9.31 -10.54
CA MET A 491 -18.54 9.23 -10.13
C MET A 491 -17.62 9.86 -11.21
N PHE A 492 -16.82 10.84 -10.86
CA PHE A 492 -15.79 11.39 -11.75
C PHE A 492 -14.61 10.39 -11.87
N PRO A 493 -14.04 10.12 -13.05
CA PRO A 493 -14.34 10.69 -14.38
C PRO A 493 -15.30 9.81 -15.21
N LEU A 494 -16.03 8.89 -14.58
CA LEU A 494 -16.88 7.92 -15.29
C LEU A 494 -18.23 8.53 -15.72
N ASP A 495 -18.68 9.57 -15.01
CA ASP A 495 -19.97 10.23 -15.22
C ASP A 495 -19.84 11.74 -15.30
N ASP A 496 -20.78 12.36 -16.03
CA ASP A 496 -20.96 13.79 -16.04
C ASP A 496 -21.83 14.24 -14.85
N PHE A 497 -21.45 15.32 -14.21
CA PHE A 497 -22.20 15.91 -13.09
C PHE A 497 -23.10 17.05 -13.59
N LYS A 498 -24.43 16.84 -13.47
CA LYS A 498 -25.41 17.88 -13.82
C LYS A 498 -25.47 18.98 -12.75
N THR A 499 -25.11 18.67 -11.51
CA THR A 499 -25.06 19.56 -10.36
C THR A 499 -23.84 19.24 -9.53
N GLU A 500 -23.28 20.26 -8.86
CA GLU A 500 -22.17 20.05 -7.92
C GLU A 500 -22.57 19.09 -6.79
N PRO A 501 -21.70 18.16 -6.38
CA PRO A 501 -21.99 17.26 -5.28
C PRO A 501 -22.06 18.01 -3.95
N SER A 502 -22.84 17.47 -3.01
CA SER A 502 -22.85 18.00 -1.65
C SER A 502 -21.58 17.59 -0.90
N LEU A 503 -20.65 18.52 -0.69
CA LEU A 503 -19.41 18.32 0.07
C LEU A 503 -19.59 18.75 1.53
N LYS A 504 -20.69 18.32 2.16
CA LYS A 504 -20.98 18.60 3.58
C LYS A 504 -20.52 17.46 4.47
N ALA A 505 -19.95 17.80 5.62
CA ALA A 505 -19.45 16.83 6.56
C ALA A 505 -20.58 16.06 7.28
N VAL A 506 -20.40 14.73 7.33
CA VAL A 506 -21.06 13.90 8.33
C VAL A 506 -20.23 13.98 9.61
N MET A 507 -20.84 14.42 10.70
CA MET A 507 -20.19 14.60 12.00
C MET A 507 -20.44 13.40 12.91
N TYR A 508 -19.42 12.98 13.63
CA TYR A 508 -19.43 11.93 14.63
C TYR A 508 -19.09 12.50 15.99
#